data_a2c33fa7ba80a827ea360af640fa0736
#
_entry.id   a2c33fa7ba80a827ea360af640fa0736
#
_cell.length_a   1.000
_cell.length_b   1.000
_cell.length_c   1.000
_cell.angle_alpha   90.00
_cell.angle_beta   90.00
_cell.angle_gamma   90.00
#
_symmetry.space_group_name_H-M   'P 1'
#
loop_
_entity.id
_entity.type
_entity.pdbx_description
1 polymer ?
#
loop_
_entity_poly.entity_id
_entity_poly.type
_entity_poly.pdbx_seq_one_letter_code
_entity_poly.pdbx_strand_id
1 'polypeptide(L)'
;MQCRKKIRTFTNFLTYGLSIFDYLIPNYQEREDLSKEGAIIVAGNLAQEKAGYLYELPARPAYNLYGVGFDEARKLSNETYFGSFLPDELPSALEGSFGLVWDGDSSKTCSGVYGEYLRYNNSHKASLYLASGFPIIVWGQSALANFVLEKECGISVESLLDLEEVLDNLSQEEYQDLVKNAKAVGQKIREGSYLLSALQVLN
;
A
#
# COMPACT_ATOMS: atom_id res chain seq x y z
N MET A 1 -42.13 -0.38 10.83
CA MET A 1 -40.93 -0.62 11.66
C MET A 1 -40.04 -1.79 11.16
N GLN A 2 -40.38 -2.46 10.08
CA GLN A 2 -39.58 -3.61 9.54
C GLN A 2 -38.51 -3.23 8.53
N CYS A 3 -38.55 -2.06 7.93
CA CYS A 3 -37.60 -1.69 6.86
C CYS A 3 -36.19 -1.30 7.37
N ARG A 4 -36.06 -0.77 8.59
CA ARG A 4 -34.76 -0.35 9.16
C ARG A 4 -33.88 -1.52 9.65
N LYS A 5 -34.44 -2.68 9.97
CA LYS A 5 -33.66 -3.86 10.40
C LYS A 5 -32.97 -4.57 9.21
N LYS A 6 -33.61 -4.57 8.02
CA LYS A 6 -33.02 -5.19 6.81
C LYS A 6 -31.81 -4.41 6.26
N ILE A 7 -31.82 -3.08 6.35
CA ILE A 7 -30.72 -2.24 5.88
C ILE A 7 -29.47 -2.37 6.79
N ARG A 8 -29.65 -2.52 8.10
CA ARG A 8 -28.55 -2.74 9.05
C ARG A 8 -27.84 -4.09 8.84
N THR A 9 -28.59 -5.13 8.49
CA THR A 9 -28.01 -6.46 8.24
C THR A 9 -27.19 -6.48 6.93
N PHE A 10 -27.61 -5.73 5.92
CA PHE A 10 -26.91 -5.63 4.63
C PHE A 10 -25.61 -4.83 4.73
N THR A 11 -25.57 -3.74 5.49
CA THR A 11 -24.36 -2.93 5.71
C THR A 11 -23.30 -3.66 6.53
N ASN A 12 -23.71 -4.43 7.54
CA ASN A 12 -22.75 -5.24 8.31
C ASN A 12 -22.17 -6.39 7.49
N PHE A 13 -22.90 -6.93 6.54
CA PHE A 13 -22.44 -8.04 5.69
C PHE A 13 -21.38 -7.61 4.67
N LEU A 14 -21.52 -6.43 4.08
CA LEU A 14 -20.56 -5.87 3.14
C LEU A 14 -19.24 -5.42 3.80
N THR A 15 -19.28 -5.07 5.08
CA THR A 15 -18.08 -4.66 5.82
C THR A 15 -17.24 -5.81 6.36
N TYR A 16 -17.79 -7.03 6.45
CA TYR A 16 -17.07 -8.22 6.92
C TYR A 16 -16.36 -9.01 5.81
N GLY A 17 -16.55 -8.66 4.54
CA GLY A 17 -16.20 -9.53 3.42
C GLY A 17 -14.80 -9.37 2.84
N LEU A 18 -14.28 -8.16 2.73
CA LEU A 18 -13.03 -7.90 2.00
C LEU A 18 -12.09 -7.02 2.82
N SER A 19 -11.12 -7.66 3.49
CA SER A 19 -10.05 -6.95 4.22
C SER A 19 -9.00 -6.38 3.26
N ILE A 20 -8.84 -6.97 2.08
CA ILE A 20 -7.97 -6.50 1.00
C ILE A 20 -8.49 -7.04 -0.33
N PHE A 21 -8.22 -6.34 -1.45
CA PHE A 21 -8.58 -6.81 -2.78
C PHE A 21 -7.57 -7.82 -3.31
N ASP A 22 -8.04 -8.79 -4.11
CA ASP A 22 -7.15 -9.66 -4.86
C ASP A 22 -6.52 -8.91 -6.04
N TYR A 23 -5.32 -9.36 -6.45
CA TYR A 23 -4.55 -8.75 -7.53
C TYR A 23 -3.78 -9.84 -8.27
N LEU A 24 -4.20 -10.13 -9.49
CA LEU A 24 -3.57 -11.16 -10.32
C LEU A 24 -2.30 -10.61 -10.98
N ILE A 25 -1.20 -11.35 -10.86
CA ILE A 25 0.05 -11.04 -11.55
C ILE A 25 0.36 -12.20 -12.48
N PRO A 26 0.20 -12.04 -13.80
CA PRO A 26 0.63 -13.04 -14.76
C PRO A 26 2.14 -13.26 -14.66
N ASN A 27 2.59 -14.51 -14.65
CA ASN A 27 4.01 -14.87 -14.63
C ASN A 27 4.80 -14.27 -13.45
N TYR A 28 4.19 -14.25 -12.25
CA TYR A 28 4.88 -13.79 -11.04
C TYR A 28 6.21 -14.51 -10.83
N GLN A 29 7.25 -13.75 -10.60
CA GLN A 29 8.57 -14.25 -10.18
C GLN A 29 8.86 -13.76 -8.78
N GLU A 30 9.27 -14.68 -7.91
CA GLU A 30 9.62 -14.33 -6.55
C GLU A 30 10.90 -13.48 -6.51
N ARG A 31 10.89 -12.46 -5.64
CA ARG A 31 12.06 -11.60 -5.40
C ARG A 31 12.87 -12.17 -4.25
N GLU A 32 14.15 -12.38 -4.45
CA GLU A 32 15.01 -13.01 -3.43
C GLU A 32 15.74 -11.99 -2.57
N ASP A 33 16.27 -10.91 -3.15
CA ASP A 33 17.21 -10.00 -2.48
C ASP A 33 16.60 -8.65 -2.10
N LEU A 34 15.50 -8.66 -1.32
CA LEU A 34 14.94 -7.42 -0.79
C LEU A 34 15.76 -6.92 0.42
N SER A 35 16.15 -5.65 0.37
CA SER A 35 16.89 -4.97 1.44
C SER A 35 16.09 -3.81 2.00
N LYS A 36 16.14 -3.59 3.31
CA LYS A 36 15.50 -2.44 3.96
C LYS A 36 16.07 -1.09 3.49
N GLU A 37 17.30 -1.09 2.97
CA GLU A 37 17.99 0.10 2.45
C GLU A 37 17.50 0.52 1.05
N GLY A 38 16.61 -0.26 0.44
CA GLY A 38 15.99 0.08 -0.85
C GLY A 38 15.09 1.32 -0.74
N ALA A 39 14.85 1.97 -1.88
CA ALA A 39 13.92 3.10 -1.94
C ALA A 39 12.49 2.68 -1.61
N ILE A 40 11.68 3.62 -1.10
CA ILE A 40 10.25 3.43 -0.90
C ILE A 40 9.54 3.54 -2.26
N ILE A 41 8.68 2.58 -2.56
CA ILE A 41 7.93 2.50 -3.82
C ILE A 41 6.64 3.30 -3.70
N VAL A 42 6.40 4.22 -4.64
CA VAL A 42 5.13 4.93 -4.79
C VAL A 42 4.60 4.68 -6.20
N ALA A 43 3.48 3.97 -6.31
CA ALA A 43 2.89 3.65 -7.60
C ALA A 43 1.43 4.11 -7.72
N GLY A 44 1.03 4.58 -8.92
CA GLY A 44 -0.35 4.92 -9.26
C GLY A 44 -0.53 6.32 -9.84
N ASN A 45 -1.62 7.00 -9.46
CA ASN A 45 -1.84 8.40 -9.85
C ASN A 45 -1.04 9.31 -8.93
N LEU A 46 -0.03 10.00 -9.51
CA LEU A 46 0.90 10.91 -8.85
C LEU A 46 0.52 12.39 -9.03
N ALA A 47 -0.67 12.66 -9.59
CA ALA A 47 -1.16 14.02 -9.73
C ALA A 47 -1.27 14.72 -8.38
N GLN A 48 -0.99 16.02 -8.34
CA GLN A 48 -0.88 16.82 -7.13
C GLN A 48 -2.13 16.72 -6.24
N GLU A 49 -3.31 16.65 -6.82
CA GLU A 49 -4.57 16.56 -6.07
C GLU A 49 -4.68 15.29 -5.23
N LYS A 50 -3.97 14.22 -5.65
CA LYS A 50 -3.98 12.92 -4.98
C LYS A 50 -2.70 12.62 -4.22
N ALA A 51 -1.57 13.06 -4.74
CA ALA A 51 -0.25 12.76 -4.23
C ALA A 51 0.59 14.04 -3.99
N GLY A 52 -0.05 15.11 -3.50
CA GLY A 52 0.61 16.37 -3.19
C GLY A 52 1.73 16.24 -2.16
N TYR A 53 1.62 15.25 -1.27
CA TYR A 53 2.65 14.91 -0.28
C TYR A 53 4.03 14.61 -0.90
N LEU A 54 4.10 14.17 -2.17
CA LEU A 54 5.35 13.90 -2.86
C LEU A 54 6.28 15.11 -2.89
N TYR A 55 5.72 16.31 -2.99
CA TYR A 55 6.48 17.55 -3.04
C TYR A 55 6.88 18.10 -1.66
N GLU A 56 6.56 17.37 -0.59
CA GLU A 56 6.85 17.68 0.81
C GLU A 56 7.52 16.52 1.55
N LEU A 57 8.04 15.52 0.82
CA LEU A 57 8.70 14.36 1.40
C LEU A 57 9.97 14.79 2.18
N PRO A 58 10.27 14.11 3.30
CA PRO A 58 11.54 14.32 3.99
C PRO A 58 12.73 13.92 3.08
N ALA A 59 13.92 14.47 3.36
CA ALA A 59 15.12 14.21 2.56
C ALA A 59 15.57 12.73 2.54
N ARG A 60 15.12 11.96 3.50
CA ARG A 60 15.28 10.50 3.59
C ARG A 60 13.96 9.86 4.01
N PRO A 61 13.70 8.62 3.58
CA PRO A 61 14.47 7.75 2.69
C PRO A 61 14.41 8.20 1.21
N ALA A 62 15.01 7.42 0.31
CA ALA A 62 14.82 7.58 -1.14
C ALA A 62 13.46 7.04 -1.59
N TYR A 63 12.92 7.58 -2.69
CA TYR A 63 11.61 7.17 -3.24
C TYR A 63 11.71 6.85 -4.73
N ASN A 64 11.09 5.73 -5.13
CA ASN A 64 10.92 5.31 -6.51
C ASN A 64 9.46 5.52 -6.94
N LEU A 65 9.23 6.40 -7.91
CA LEU A 65 7.91 6.86 -8.33
C LEU A 65 7.50 6.22 -9.66
N TYR A 66 6.33 5.57 -9.69
CA TYR A 66 5.78 4.88 -10.85
C TYR A 66 4.35 5.34 -11.11
N GLY A 67 4.07 5.94 -12.26
CA GLY A 67 2.70 6.32 -12.59
C GLY A 67 2.60 7.56 -13.43
N VAL A 68 1.39 8.13 -13.46
CA VAL A 68 1.04 9.30 -14.28
C VAL A 68 0.78 10.52 -13.40
N GLY A 69 0.95 11.72 -13.98
CA GLY A 69 0.58 12.98 -13.36
C GLY A 69 1.64 13.59 -12.43
N PHE A 70 2.85 13.03 -12.36
CA PHE A 70 3.95 13.60 -11.60
C PHE A 70 4.53 14.83 -12.32
N ASP A 71 4.76 15.90 -11.58
CA ASP A 71 5.43 17.10 -12.08
C ASP A 71 6.94 17.01 -11.85
N GLU A 72 7.67 16.56 -12.86
CA GLU A 72 9.12 16.38 -12.81
C GLU A 72 9.89 17.68 -12.55
N ALA A 73 9.31 18.86 -12.86
CA ALA A 73 9.96 20.12 -12.56
C ALA A 73 10.06 20.41 -11.05
N ARG A 74 9.24 19.71 -10.25
CA ARG A 74 9.21 19.82 -8.78
C ARG A 74 9.84 18.63 -8.07
N LYS A 75 10.46 17.70 -8.82
CA LYS A 75 11.07 16.48 -8.30
C LYS A 75 12.12 16.79 -7.23
N LEU A 76 12.02 16.13 -6.08
CA LEU A 76 13.01 16.23 -5.01
C LEU A 76 14.28 15.43 -5.34
N SER A 77 15.37 15.73 -4.66
CA SER A 77 16.68 15.10 -4.93
C SER A 77 16.74 13.62 -4.56
N ASN A 78 15.87 13.16 -3.66
CA ASN A 78 15.76 11.78 -3.20
C ASN A 78 14.65 10.98 -3.91
N GLU A 79 14.08 11.52 -4.98
CA GLU A 79 13.09 10.86 -5.80
C GLU A 79 13.68 10.40 -7.13
N THR A 80 13.31 9.21 -7.57
CA THR A 80 13.57 8.71 -8.94
C THR A 80 12.24 8.42 -9.60
N TYR A 81 11.96 9.06 -10.75
CA TYR A 81 10.73 8.86 -11.49
C TYR A 81 10.96 7.91 -12.66
N PHE A 82 10.21 6.81 -12.71
CA PHE A 82 10.31 5.77 -13.72
C PHE A 82 9.23 5.85 -14.82
N GLY A 83 8.31 6.82 -14.70
CA GLY A 83 7.20 6.93 -15.64
C GLY A 83 6.06 5.95 -15.34
N SER A 84 5.23 5.70 -16.35
CA SER A 84 4.07 4.81 -16.24
C SER A 84 4.32 3.49 -16.98
N PHE A 85 3.77 2.41 -16.42
CA PHE A 85 3.83 1.06 -16.96
C PHE A 85 2.43 0.53 -17.22
N LEU A 86 2.31 -0.44 -18.12
CA LEU A 86 1.07 -1.20 -18.24
C LEU A 86 0.80 -1.99 -16.95
N PRO A 87 -0.47 -2.24 -16.60
CA PRO A 87 -0.82 -2.94 -15.35
C PRO A 87 -0.10 -4.28 -15.16
N ASP A 88 0.09 -5.04 -16.25
CA ASP A 88 0.73 -6.36 -16.21
C ASP A 88 2.28 -6.27 -16.13
N GLU A 89 2.86 -5.14 -16.51
CA GLU A 89 4.31 -4.90 -16.49
C GLU A 89 4.75 -4.27 -15.17
N LEU A 90 3.90 -3.43 -14.57
CA LEU A 90 4.22 -2.67 -13.37
C LEU A 90 4.75 -3.55 -12.22
N PRO A 91 4.13 -4.70 -11.87
CA PRO A 91 4.63 -5.53 -10.78
C PRO A 91 6.09 -5.96 -10.93
N SER A 92 6.50 -6.24 -12.17
CA SER A 92 7.89 -6.66 -12.48
C SER A 92 8.87 -5.49 -12.48
N ALA A 93 8.39 -4.28 -12.80
CA ALA A 93 9.21 -3.06 -12.88
C ALA A 93 9.46 -2.41 -11.51
N LEU A 94 8.68 -2.77 -10.48
CA LEU A 94 8.84 -2.17 -9.15
C LEU A 94 10.20 -2.55 -8.54
N GLU A 95 10.93 -1.56 -8.04
CA GLU A 95 12.20 -1.74 -7.33
C GLU A 95 12.20 -0.94 -6.04
N GLY A 96 12.59 -1.55 -4.91
CA GLY A 96 12.65 -0.88 -3.62
C GLY A 96 12.54 -1.81 -2.43
N SER A 97 12.23 -1.25 -1.27
CA SER A 97 12.09 -1.96 0.01
C SER A 97 10.64 -2.14 0.45
N PHE A 98 9.87 -1.07 0.47
CA PHE A 98 8.47 -1.04 0.88
C PHE A 98 7.60 -0.37 -0.17
N GLY A 99 6.33 -0.80 -0.27
CA GLY A 99 5.31 -0.07 -1.00
C GLY A 99 4.55 0.92 -0.10
N LEU A 100 4.49 2.20 -0.48
CA LEU A 100 3.80 3.24 0.29
C LEU A 100 2.33 3.35 -0.10
N VAL A 101 1.45 3.17 0.88
CA VAL A 101 0.01 3.40 0.76
C VAL A 101 -0.33 4.70 1.48
N TRP A 102 -0.23 5.80 0.73
CA TRP A 102 -0.47 7.16 1.20
C TRP A 102 -1.16 7.95 0.11
N ASP A 103 -2.11 8.79 0.46
CA ASP A 103 -2.78 9.73 -0.44
C ASP A 103 -2.99 11.07 0.29
N GLY A 104 -3.17 12.13 -0.48
CA GLY A 104 -3.43 13.48 0.03
C GLY A 104 -2.32 14.46 -0.27
N ASP A 105 -2.42 15.62 0.34
CA ASP A 105 -1.61 16.79 0.04
C ASP A 105 -0.49 17.05 1.08
N SER A 106 -0.37 16.21 2.11
CA SER A 106 0.63 16.41 3.17
C SER A 106 1.40 15.14 3.53
N SER A 107 2.69 15.30 3.84
CA SER A 107 3.54 14.26 4.41
C SER A 107 3.31 14.06 5.92
N LYS A 108 2.64 14.99 6.61
CA LYS A 108 2.39 14.91 8.05
C LYS A 108 1.24 13.96 8.41
N THR A 109 0.26 13.85 7.53
CA THR A 109 -0.90 12.96 7.68
C THR A 109 -1.60 12.82 6.34
N CYS A 110 -2.36 11.75 6.15
CA CYS A 110 -3.23 11.64 4.99
C CYS A 110 -4.38 12.63 5.13
N SER A 111 -4.33 13.73 4.39
CA SER A 111 -5.27 14.85 4.43
C SER A 111 -5.96 15.09 3.08
N GLY A 112 -6.96 15.99 3.07
CA GLY A 112 -7.77 16.23 1.89
C GLY A 112 -8.72 15.07 1.56
N VAL A 113 -9.46 15.21 0.46
CA VAL A 113 -10.50 14.22 0.07
C VAL A 113 -9.92 12.83 -0.14
N TYR A 114 -8.76 12.73 -0.78
CA TYR A 114 -8.13 11.43 -1.07
C TYR A 114 -7.48 10.82 0.17
N GLY A 115 -6.86 11.63 1.03
CA GLY A 115 -6.24 11.15 2.26
C GLY A 115 -7.27 10.65 3.27
N GLU A 116 -8.32 11.43 3.53
CA GLU A 116 -9.41 11.02 4.43
C GLU A 116 -10.15 9.77 3.92
N TYR A 117 -10.20 9.56 2.59
CA TYR A 117 -10.82 8.37 2.01
C TYR A 117 -10.13 7.07 2.42
N LEU A 118 -8.82 7.10 2.73
CA LEU A 118 -8.08 5.92 3.21
C LEU A 118 -8.59 5.37 4.54
N ARG A 119 -9.34 6.16 5.33
CA ARG A 119 -10.01 5.67 6.56
C ARG A 119 -11.05 4.59 6.28
N TYR A 120 -11.58 4.56 5.08
CA TYR A 120 -12.71 3.72 4.69
C TYR A 120 -12.41 2.78 3.53
N ASN A 121 -11.36 3.08 2.76
CA ASN A 121 -11.04 2.37 1.53
C ASN A 121 -9.81 1.49 1.69
N ASN A 122 -9.93 0.24 1.23
CA ASN A 122 -8.80 -0.65 1.05
C ASN A 122 -8.14 -0.33 -0.30
N SER A 123 -7.00 0.35 -0.26
CA SER A 123 -6.32 0.82 -1.45
C SER A 123 -5.79 -0.33 -2.30
N HIS A 124 -6.06 -0.31 -3.61
CA HIS A 124 -5.47 -1.24 -4.59
C HIS A 124 -3.93 -1.20 -4.63
N LYS A 125 -3.31 -0.10 -4.20
CA LYS A 125 -1.85 -0.01 -4.06
C LYS A 125 -1.32 -1.08 -3.10
N ALA A 126 -2.02 -1.31 -1.97
CA ALA A 126 -1.64 -2.35 -1.01
C ALA A 126 -1.63 -3.73 -1.64
N SER A 127 -2.68 -4.05 -2.41
CA SER A 127 -2.76 -5.32 -3.13
C SER A 127 -1.64 -5.47 -4.15
N LEU A 128 -1.34 -4.43 -4.93
CA LEU A 128 -0.24 -4.41 -5.89
C LEU A 128 1.10 -4.72 -5.21
N TYR A 129 1.44 -3.99 -4.15
CA TYR A 129 2.74 -4.15 -3.49
C TYR A 129 2.89 -5.52 -2.82
N LEU A 130 1.89 -5.95 -2.05
CA LEU A 130 1.90 -7.26 -1.40
C LEU A 130 1.92 -8.39 -2.44
N ALA A 131 1.10 -8.31 -3.50
CA ALA A 131 1.12 -9.27 -4.59
C ALA A 131 2.48 -9.33 -5.31
N SER A 132 3.21 -8.22 -5.34
CA SER A 132 4.57 -8.12 -5.88
C SER A 132 5.66 -8.55 -4.88
N GLY A 133 5.28 -8.93 -3.65
CA GLY A 133 6.19 -9.45 -2.62
C GLY A 133 6.82 -8.39 -1.72
N PHE A 134 6.40 -7.12 -1.81
CA PHE A 134 6.91 -6.04 -0.95
C PHE A 134 6.07 -5.88 0.32
N PRO A 135 6.68 -5.73 1.51
CA PRO A 135 5.98 -5.21 2.68
C PRO A 135 5.50 -3.78 2.43
N ILE A 136 4.49 -3.35 3.18
CA ILE A 136 3.86 -2.05 2.94
C ILE A 136 3.97 -1.10 4.13
N ILE A 137 4.00 0.20 3.81
CA ILE A 137 3.85 1.29 4.79
C ILE A 137 2.46 1.86 4.61
N VAL A 138 1.70 1.93 5.69
CA VAL A 138 0.34 2.48 5.69
C VAL A 138 0.20 3.61 6.70
N TRP A 139 -0.75 4.50 6.47
CA TRP A 139 -1.14 5.47 7.49
C TRP A 139 -1.86 4.77 8.66
N GLY A 140 -1.50 5.09 9.91
CA GLY A 140 -2.00 4.43 11.11
C GLY A 140 -3.52 4.52 11.31
N GLN A 141 -4.16 5.54 10.71
CA GLN A 141 -5.61 5.72 10.76
C GLN A 141 -6.34 5.20 9.51
N SER A 142 -5.64 4.50 8.62
CA SER A 142 -6.25 3.90 7.43
C SER A 142 -7.04 2.63 7.77
N ALA A 143 -8.00 2.27 6.92
CA ALA A 143 -8.75 1.02 7.03
C ALA A 143 -7.84 -0.23 7.00
N LEU A 144 -6.66 -0.11 6.38
CA LEU A 144 -5.69 -1.19 6.25
C LEU A 144 -4.76 -1.35 7.46
N ALA A 145 -4.68 -0.37 8.37
CA ALA A 145 -3.70 -0.39 9.46
C ALA A 145 -3.78 -1.66 10.32
N ASN A 146 -4.98 -2.04 10.76
CA ASN A 146 -5.17 -3.26 11.56
C ASN A 146 -4.80 -4.52 10.77
N PHE A 147 -5.17 -4.61 9.49
CA PHE A 147 -4.82 -5.74 8.64
C PHE A 147 -3.30 -5.91 8.53
N VAL A 148 -2.58 -4.81 8.30
CA VAL A 148 -1.11 -4.81 8.17
C VAL A 148 -0.43 -5.28 9.44
N LEU A 149 -0.88 -4.77 10.59
CA LEU A 149 -0.36 -5.16 11.90
C LEU A 149 -0.68 -6.61 12.27
N GLU A 150 -1.93 -7.07 12.04
CA GLU A 150 -2.33 -8.45 12.31
C GLU A 150 -1.63 -9.48 11.41
N LYS A 151 -1.29 -9.11 10.18
CA LYS A 151 -0.56 -9.97 9.25
C LYS A 151 0.95 -9.79 9.31
N GLU A 152 1.42 -8.82 10.08
CA GLU A 152 2.85 -8.48 10.19
C GLU A 152 3.51 -8.33 8.81
N CYS A 153 2.77 -7.76 7.82
CA CYS A 153 3.19 -7.64 6.43
C CYS A 153 3.62 -6.22 6.05
N GLY A 154 3.91 -5.40 7.04
CA GLY A 154 4.32 -4.01 6.88
C GLY A 154 4.33 -3.26 8.19
N ILE A 155 4.44 -1.93 8.09
CA ILE A 155 4.46 -1.01 9.22
C ILE A 155 3.38 0.06 9.07
N SER A 156 2.97 0.65 10.19
CA SER A 156 2.03 1.76 10.20
C SER A 156 2.68 3.00 10.81
N VAL A 157 2.49 4.18 10.18
CA VAL A 157 3.04 5.46 10.64
C VAL A 157 1.96 6.52 10.67
N GLU A 158 2.04 7.45 11.62
CA GLU A 158 1.12 8.60 11.65
C GLU A 158 1.57 9.72 10.69
N SER A 159 2.88 9.82 10.46
CA SER A 159 3.50 10.84 9.61
C SER A 159 4.65 10.24 8.80
N LEU A 160 4.82 10.68 7.55
CA LEU A 160 6.00 10.33 6.75
C LEU A 160 7.28 11.03 7.28
N LEU A 161 7.13 12.05 8.13
CA LEU A 161 8.27 12.70 8.79
C LEU A 161 8.95 11.77 9.81
N ASP A 162 8.23 10.80 10.34
CA ASP A 162 8.74 9.83 11.32
C ASP A 162 9.41 8.63 10.63
N LEU A 163 9.31 8.53 9.29
CA LEU A 163 9.67 7.34 8.55
C LEU A 163 11.16 7.03 8.62
N GLU A 164 12.03 8.04 8.57
CA GLU A 164 13.48 7.85 8.71
C GLU A 164 13.81 7.17 10.04
N GLU A 165 13.30 7.68 11.16
CA GLU A 165 13.53 7.11 12.48
C GLU A 165 12.98 5.68 12.61
N VAL A 166 11.78 5.44 12.08
CA VAL A 166 11.15 4.09 12.08
C VAL A 166 11.99 3.09 11.30
N LEU A 167 12.51 3.46 10.12
CA LEU A 167 13.32 2.58 9.30
C LEU A 167 14.74 2.37 9.88
N ASP A 168 15.33 3.39 10.49
CA ASP A 168 16.65 3.30 11.13
C ASP A 168 16.58 2.34 12.35
N ASN A 169 15.47 2.35 13.10
CA ASN A 169 15.24 1.46 14.24
C ASN A 169 14.83 0.03 13.85
N LEU A 170 14.38 -0.20 12.61
CA LEU A 170 14.02 -1.52 12.11
C LEU A 170 15.30 -2.33 11.85
N SER A 171 15.48 -3.46 12.52
CA SER A 171 16.59 -4.37 12.23
C SER A 171 16.42 -5.07 10.88
N GLN A 172 17.52 -5.61 10.35
CA GLN A 172 17.46 -6.40 9.10
C GLN A 172 16.65 -7.69 9.30
N GLU A 173 16.68 -8.30 10.47
CA GLU A 173 15.92 -9.51 10.78
C GLU A 173 14.42 -9.22 10.80
N GLU A 174 13.99 -8.17 11.51
CA GLU A 174 12.59 -7.73 11.51
C GLU A 174 12.09 -7.41 10.11
N TYR A 175 12.91 -6.73 9.28
CA TYR A 175 12.55 -6.47 7.89
C TYR A 175 12.35 -7.76 7.09
N GLN A 176 13.21 -8.78 7.26
CA GLN A 176 13.05 -10.06 6.56
C GLN A 176 11.78 -10.82 7.02
N ASP A 177 11.39 -10.70 8.27
CA ASP A 177 10.12 -11.24 8.76
C ASP A 177 8.93 -10.54 8.10
N LEU A 178 8.95 -9.21 7.98
CA LEU A 178 7.93 -8.45 7.23
C LEU A 178 7.85 -8.89 5.76
N VAL A 179 8.99 -9.08 5.10
CA VAL A 179 9.07 -9.56 3.70
C VAL A 179 8.47 -10.96 3.57
N LYS A 180 8.83 -11.88 4.44
CA LYS A 180 8.28 -13.25 4.47
C LYS A 180 6.77 -13.24 4.61
N ASN A 181 6.24 -12.44 5.52
CA ASN A 181 4.81 -12.34 5.76
C ASN A 181 4.09 -11.64 4.58
N ALA A 182 4.69 -10.58 4.02
CA ALA A 182 4.18 -9.92 2.82
C ALA A 182 4.09 -10.88 1.62
N LYS A 183 5.10 -11.73 1.40
CA LYS A 183 5.08 -12.78 0.37
C LYS A 183 3.95 -13.79 0.60
N ALA A 184 3.73 -14.22 1.85
CA ALA A 184 2.65 -15.16 2.20
C ALA A 184 1.26 -14.54 1.98
N VAL A 185 1.06 -13.28 2.35
CA VAL A 185 -0.16 -12.51 2.06
C VAL A 185 -0.32 -12.32 0.54
N GLY A 186 0.75 -11.94 -0.14
CA GLY A 186 0.80 -11.71 -1.58
C GLY A 186 0.43 -12.96 -2.38
N GLN A 187 0.84 -14.15 -1.94
CA GLN A 187 0.42 -15.40 -2.56
C GLN A 187 -1.11 -15.55 -2.51
N LYS A 188 -1.74 -15.34 -1.36
CA LYS A 188 -3.20 -15.40 -1.21
C LYS A 188 -3.92 -14.38 -2.09
N ILE A 189 -3.35 -13.17 -2.21
CA ILE A 189 -3.87 -12.10 -3.08
C ILE A 189 -3.84 -12.56 -4.56
N ARG A 190 -2.72 -13.14 -5.02
CA ARG A 190 -2.59 -13.63 -6.40
C ARG A 190 -3.49 -14.83 -6.71
N GLU A 191 -3.81 -15.65 -5.72
CA GLU A 191 -4.70 -16.81 -5.83
C GLU A 191 -6.19 -16.46 -5.77
N GLY A 192 -6.57 -15.21 -5.53
CA GLY A 192 -7.96 -14.79 -5.39
C GLY A 192 -8.61 -15.24 -4.08
N SER A 193 -7.80 -15.56 -3.07
CA SER A 193 -8.27 -16.18 -1.82
C SER A 193 -9.19 -15.28 -1.00
N TYR A 194 -9.02 -13.96 -1.06
CA TYR A 194 -9.84 -13.01 -0.31
C TYR A 194 -11.26 -12.90 -0.87
N LEU A 195 -11.40 -12.84 -2.21
CA LEU A 195 -12.70 -12.84 -2.87
C LEU A 195 -13.41 -14.19 -2.67
N LEU A 196 -12.69 -15.31 -2.85
CA LEU A 196 -13.26 -16.64 -2.64
C LEU A 196 -13.78 -16.82 -1.21
N SER A 197 -13.02 -16.38 -0.21
CA SER A 197 -13.46 -16.43 1.19
C SER A 197 -14.69 -15.57 1.45
N ALA A 198 -14.78 -14.38 0.86
CA ALA A 198 -15.96 -13.52 0.97
C ALA A 198 -17.21 -14.16 0.33
N LEU A 199 -17.07 -14.84 -0.81
CA LEU A 199 -18.17 -15.52 -1.49
C LEU A 199 -18.66 -16.77 -0.71
N GLN A 200 -17.77 -17.46 0.01
CA GLN A 200 -18.14 -18.62 0.82
C GLN A 200 -19.04 -18.26 2.01
N VAL A 201 -18.94 -17.05 2.54
CA VAL A 201 -19.80 -16.56 3.63
C VAL A 201 -21.22 -16.23 3.13
N LEU A 202 -21.41 -16.11 1.80
CA LEU A 202 -22.71 -15.80 1.17
C LEU A 202 -23.56 -17.05 0.89
N ASN A 203 -22.97 -18.23 0.95
CA ASN A 203 -23.64 -19.53 0.74
C ASN A 203 -23.92 -20.22 2.08
#